data_376485d140a93b3c40001fca96bc4443
#
_entry.id   376485d140a93b3c40001fca96bc4443
#
_cell.length_a   1.000
_cell.length_b   1.000
_cell.length_c   1.000
_cell.angle_alpha   90.00
_cell.angle_beta   90.00
_cell.angle_gamma   90.00
#
_symmetry.space_group_name_H-M   'P 1'
#
loop_
_entity.id
_entity.type
_entity.pdbx_description
1 polymer ?
#
loop_
_entity_poly.entity_id
_entity_poly.type
_entity_poly.pdbx_seq_one_letter_code
_entity_poly.pdbx_strand_id
1 'polypeptide(L)'
;MKFLNSITTLCIGAHPDDVEYGMAGTFSKCRDTDFVVLVMSEGGDWDKTTTYNDRKKENENVWSMFSNVSGVVNNQDFVKDQPEDDMINFIETNLSDYYFDTIVTTPQEDSHFEHRMVNHLGPALCRRDSKTLIEYRTPSTLNHWIPNHFEPLEPYNYEVKKAALRKFTSQQKAPYFNEKCIDSFHHNFLCSKKGFNMVESYRIVESYSI
;
A
#
# COMPACT_ATOMS: atom_id res chain seq x y z
N MET A 1 -10.57 10.76 11.47
CA MET A 1 -10.52 11.33 10.10
C MET A 1 -10.60 10.20 9.10
N LYS A 2 -11.32 10.40 8.01
CA LYS A 2 -11.45 9.43 6.91
C LYS A 2 -10.44 9.71 5.80
N PHE A 3 -9.92 8.66 5.18
CA PHE A 3 -9.09 8.78 3.98
C PHE A 3 -9.97 9.06 2.76
N LEU A 4 -9.83 10.24 2.16
CA LEU A 4 -10.61 10.69 1.00
C LEU A 4 -12.13 10.42 1.11
N ASN A 5 -12.69 10.58 2.32
CA ASN A 5 -14.09 10.28 2.64
C ASN A 5 -14.49 8.79 2.54
N SER A 6 -13.55 7.88 2.31
CA SER A 6 -13.81 6.45 2.28
C SER A 6 -14.19 5.89 3.64
N ILE A 7 -15.13 4.95 3.67
CA ILE A 7 -15.46 4.13 4.84
C ILE A 7 -14.60 2.88 4.83
N THR A 8 -14.55 2.18 3.70
CA THR A 8 -13.77 0.94 3.53
C THR A 8 -12.90 1.03 2.29
N THR A 9 -11.61 0.84 2.47
CA THR A 9 -10.59 0.92 1.41
C THR A 9 -9.88 -0.42 1.23
N LEU A 10 -9.88 -0.95 0.02
CA LEU A 10 -9.01 -2.07 -0.36
C LEU A 10 -7.66 -1.52 -0.80
N CYS A 11 -6.59 -1.99 -0.15
CA CYS A 11 -5.21 -1.66 -0.48
C CYS A 11 -4.51 -2.89 -1.03
N ILE A 12 -4.03 -2.84 -2.27
CA ILE A 12 -3.42 -3.99 -2.94
C ILE A 12 -1.92 -3.74 -3.11
N GLY A 13 -1.10 -4.63 -2.55
CA GLY A 13 0.35 -4.66 -2.72
C GLY A 13 0.79 -5.91 -3.47
N ALA A 14 1.91 -5.85 -4.15
CA ALA A 14 2.53 -7.01 -4.76
C ALA A 14 3.20 -7.88 -3.71
N HIS A 15 3.93 -7.27 -2.78
CA HIS A 15 4.73 -7.93 -1.78
C HIS A 15 4.41 -7.46 -0.35
N PRO A 16 4.76 -8.28 0.66
CA PRO A 16 4.75 -7.83 2.05
C PRO A 16 5.67 -6.61 2.21
N ASP A 17 5.16 -5.50 2.66
CA ASP A 17 5.78 -4.18 2.91
C ASP A 17 5.35 -3.05 1.95
N ASP A 18 4.93 -3.31 0.73
CA ASP A 18 4.62 -2.29 -0.28
C ASP A 18 3.58 -1.29 0.22
N VAL A 19 2.43 -1.80 0.67
CA VAL A 19 1.31 -0.98 1.13
C VAL A 19 1.71 -0.17 2.37
N GLU A 20 2.39 -0.79 3.31
CA GLU A 20 2.82 -0.14 4.55
C GLU A 20 3.87 0.93 4.28
N TYR A 21 4.76 0.67 3.31
CA TYR A 21 5.74 1.69 2.89
C TYR A 21 5.06 2.92 2.32
N GLY A 22 4.00 2.74 1.54
CA GLY A 22 3.23 3.84 0.96
C GLY A 22 2.24 4.50 1.92
N MET A 23 1.64 3.74 2.88
CA MET A 23 0.38 4.12 3.53
C MET A 23 0.33 4.01 5.07
N ALA A 24 1.36 3.51 5.76
CA ALA A 24 1.26 3.27 7.22
C ALA A 24 1.02 4.55 8.04
N GLY A 25 1.45 5.70 7.55
CA GLY A 25 1.12 7.00 8.15
C GLY A 25 -0.35 7.35 8.00
N THR A 26 -0.92 7.09 6.83
CA THR A 26 -2.35 7.25 6.54
C THR A 26 -3.20 6.32 7.42
N PHE A 27 -2.79 5.06 7.63
CA PHE A 27 -3.46 4.15 8.56
C PHE A 27 -3.54 4.72 9.98
N SER A 28 -2.42 5.26 10.47
CA SER A 28 -2.35 5.88 11.79
C SER A 28 -3.22 7.13 11.91
N LYS A 29 -3.36 7.90 10.83
CA LYS A 29 -4.09 9.18 10.81
C LYS A 29 -5.58 9.00 10.55
N CYS A 30 -5.94 8.15 9.60
CA CYS A 30 -7.31 8.04 9.09
C CYS A 30 -8.10 6.91 9.78
N ARG A 31 -8.27 7.00 11.10
CA ARG A 31 -8.85 5.94 11.94
C ARG A 31 -10.35 5.68 11.72
N ASP A 32 -11.04 6.54 10.99
CA ASP A 32 -12.46 6.37 10.65
C ASP A 32 -12.64 5.73 9.25
N THR A 33 -11.55 5.21 8.66
CA THR A 33 -11.54 4.38 7.47
C THR A 33 -11.03 2.99 7.84
N ASP A 34 -11.77 1.96 7.45
CA ASP A 34 -11.32 0.57 7.55
C ASP A 34 -10.48 0.23 6.32
N PHE A 35 -9.24 -0.18 6.55
CA PHE A 35 -8.32 -0.59 5.49
C PHE A 35 -8.21 -2.11 5.47
N VAL A 36 -8.49 -2.70 4.31
CA VAL A 36 -8.26 -4.12 4.05
C VAL A 36 -7.05 -4.23 3.13
N VAL A 37 -5.97 -4.81 3.62
CA VAL A 37 -4.73 -4.98 2.86
C VAL A 37 -4.69 -6.36 2.23
N LEU A 38 -4.48 -6.41 0.93
CA LEU A 38 -4.26 -7.65 0.19
C LEU A 38 -2.87 -7.64 -0.41
N VAL A 39 -2.05 -8.61 -0.02
CA VAL A 39 -0.72 -8.83 -0.56
C VAL A 39 -0.78 -9.99 -1.54
N MET A 40 -0.43 -9.75 -2.80
CA MET A 40 -0.67 -10.67 -3.90
C MET A 40 0.36 -11.78 -4.04
N SER A 41 1.57 -11.61 -3.49
CA SER A 41 2.60 -12.63 -3.48
C SER A 41 3.38 -12.66 -2.18
N GLU A 42 4.07 -13.76 -1.93
CA GLU A 42 4.91 -13.91 -0.75
C GLU A 42 6.23 -13.13 -0.79
N GLY A 43 6.56 -12.55 -1.96
CA GLY A 43 7.70 -11.64 -2.12
C GLY A 43 9.06 -12.27 -2.38
N GLY A 44 9.08 -13.50 -2.94
CA GLY A 44 10.26 -14.11 -3.56
C GLY A 44 11.47 -14.43 -2.66
N ASP A 45 12.41 -15.16 -3.25
CA ASP A 45 13.59 -15.77 -2.62
C ASP A 45 14.87 -14.93 -2.70
N TRP A 46 14.80 -13.61 -2.71
CA TRP A 46 16.03 -12.82 -2.81
C TRP A 46 16.95 -12.96 -1.58
N ASP A 47 16.37 -13.32 -0.44
CA ASP A 47 17.10 -13.70 0.78
C ASP A 47 16.73 -15.15 1.16
N LYS A 48 17.61 -16.12 0.86
CA LYS A 48 17.41 -17.53 1.16
C LYS A 48 17.22 -17.87 2.64
N THR A 49 17.36 -16.89 3.53
CA THR A 49 17.19 -17.04 4.99
C THR A 49 15.80 -16.65 5.46
N THR A 50 15.02 -15.97 4.64
CA THR A 50 13.69 -15.48 4.97
C THR A 50 12.63 -16.37 4.30
N THR A 51 11.68 -16.86 5.10
CA THR A 51 10.59 -17.71 4.60
C THR A 51 9.31 -16.90 4.37
N TYR A 52 8.39 -17.45 3.60
CA TYR A 52 7.03 -16.93 3.47
C TYR A 52 6.37 -16.66 4.83
N ASN A 53 6.47 -17.63 5.75
CA ASN A 53 5.90 -17.48 7.08
C ASN A 53 6.50 -16.31 7.87
N ASP A 54 7.79 -16.01 7.67
CA ASP A 54 8.43 -14.86 8.30
C ASP A 54 7.85 -13.55 7.77
N ARG A 55 7.74 -13.42 6.45
CA ARG A 55 7.18 -12.23 5.80
C ARG A 55 5.70 -12.04 6.13
N LYS A 56 4.91 -13.10 6.13
CA LYS A 56 3.51 -13.06 6.56
C LYS A 56 3.38 -12.54 8.00
N LYS A 57 4.19 -13.07 8.93
CA LYS A 57 4.20 -12.61 10.33
C LYS A 57 4.62 -11.16 10.46
N GLU A 58 5.55 -10.68 9.65
CA GLU A 58 5.94 -9.27 9.63
C GLU A 58 4.74 -8.39 9.30
N ASN A 59 3.97 -8.72 8.25
CA ASN A 59 2.73 -8.02 7.92
C ASN A 59 1.71 -8.08 9.07
N GLU A 60 1.40 -9.27 9.59
CA GLU A 60 0.46 -9.44 10.70
C GLU A 60 0.86 -8.61 11.92
N ASN A 61 2.17 -8.55 12.25
CA ASN A 61 2.72 -7.73 13.33
C ASN A 61 2.56 -6.23 13.06
N VAL A 62 2.64 -5.80 11.79
CA VAL A 62 2.40 -4.40 11.41
C VAL A 62 0.92 -4.07 11.51
N TRP A 63 0.05 -4.89 10.91
CA TRP A 63 -1.39 -4.63 10.93
C TRP A 63 -1.95 -4.57 12.35
N SER A 64 -1.45 -5.41 13.26
CA SER A 64 -1.84 -5.39 14.68
C SER A 64 -1.54 -4.08 15.42
N MET A 65 -0.73 -3.19 14.84
CA MET A 65 -0.47 -1.84 15.40
C MET A 65 -1.64 -0.88 15.16
N PHE A 66 -2.56 -1.22 14.26
CA PHE A 66 -3.65 -0.36 13.80
C PHE A 66 -5.01 -1.04 14.07
N SER A 67 -5.91 -0.34 14.74
CA SER A 67 -7.25 -0.87 15.05
C SER A 67 -8.19 -0.92 13.83
N ASN A 68 -7.81 -0.26 12.75
CA ASN A 68 -8.58 -0.07 11.52
C ASN A 68 -7.91 -0.72 10.29
N VAL A 69 -7.00 -1.67 10.51
CA VAL A 69 -6.32 -2.41 9.44
C VAL A 69 -6.49 -3.90 9.64
N SER A 70 -6.91 -4.57 8.60
CA SER A 70 -6.89 -6.03 8.48
C SER A 70 -6.25 -6.42 7.16
N GLY A 71 -5.86 -7.68 6.98
CA GLY A 71 -5.27 -8.06 5.71
C GLY A 71 -5.11 -9.55 5.50
N VAL A 72 -4.80 -9.89 4.25
CA VAL A 72 -4.53 -11.24 3.78
C VAL A 72 -3.26 -11.23 2.94
N VAL A 73 -2.38 -12.17 3.21
CA VAL A 73 -1.20 -12.44 2.36
C VAL A 73 -1.47 -13.72 1.59
N ASN A 74 -1.42 -13.64 0.27
CA ASN A 74 -1.49 -14.82 -0.58
C ASN A 74 -0.23 -15.68 -0.38
N ASN A 75 -0.40 -16.97 -0.23
CA ASN A 75 0.68 -17.93 0.02
C ASN A 75 1.27 -18.54 -1.27
N GLN A 76 1.00 -17.94 -2.40
CA GLN A 76 1.48 -18.37 -3.72
C GLN A 76 2.28 -17.25 -4.37
N ASP A 77 3.15 -17.60 -5.29
CA ASP A 77 3.80 -16.64 -6.20
C ASP A 77 2.80 -16.22 -7.29
N PHE A 78 1.69 -15.63 -6.82
CA PHE A 78 0.46 -15.46 -7.58
C PHE A 78 0.64 -14.48 -8.75
N VAL A 79 1.29 -13.35 -8.47
CA VAL A 79 1.47 -12.29 -9.47
C VAL A 79 2.35 -12.74 -10.63
N LYS A 80 3.32 -13.63 -10.35
CA LYS A 80 4.31 -14.05 -11.33
C LYS A 80 3.79 -15.03 -12.37
N ASP A 81 2.97 -15.99 -11.94
CA ASP A 81 2.63 -17.16 -12.74
C ASP A 81 1.14 -17.26 -13.09
N GLN A 82 0.30 -16.31 -12.67
CA GLN A 82 -1.14 -16.39 -12.84
C GLN A 82 -1.69 -15.36 -13.86
N PRO A 83 -2.68 -15.74 -14.68
CA PRO A 83 -3.42 -14.80 -15.51
C PRO A 83 -4.16 -13.74 -14.66
N GLU A 84 -4.38 -12.56 -15.24
CA GLU A 84 -5.10 -11.45 -14.60
C GLU A 84 -6.51 -11.87 -14.12
N ASP A 85 -7.25 -12.63 -14.93
CA ASP A 85 -8.58 -13.13 -14.57
C ASP A 85 -8.56 -14.01 -13.30
N ASP A 86 -7.53 -14.85 -13.13
CA ASP A 86 -7.40 -15.70 -11.95
C ASP A 86 -7.10 -14.85 -10.71
N MET A 87 -6.32 -13.78 -10.86
CA MET A 87 -6.05 -12.83 -9.78
C MET A 87 -7.32 -12.10 -9.35
N ILE A 88 -8.11 -11.62 -10.31
CA ILE A 88 -9.40 -10.96 -10.04
C ILE A 88 -10.36 -11.94 -9.36
N ASN A 89 -10.50 -13.14 -9.87
CA ASN A 89 -11.34 -14.17 -9.26
C ASN A 89 -10.90 -14.52 -7.84
N PHE A 90 -9.60 -14.58 -7.57
CA PHE A 90 -9.08 -14.79 -6.22
C PHE A 90 -9.52 -13.67 -5.27
N ILE A 91 -9.40 -12.41 -5.69
CA ILE A 91 -9.81 -11.25 -4.90
C ILE A 91 -11.33 -11.28 -4.66
N GLU A 92 -12.11 -11.44 -5.70
CA GLU A 92 -13.57 -11.46 -5.62
C GLU A 92 -14.09 -12.61 -4.72
N THR A 93 -13.44 -13.77 -4.77
CA THR A 93 -13.83 -14.92 -3.94
C THR A 93 -13.50 -14.71 -2.47
N ASN A 94 -12.31 -14.17 -2.15
CA ASN A 94 -11.85 -14.02 -0.77
C ASN A 94 -12.38 -12.75 -0.10
N LEU A 95 -12.83 -11.77 -0.87
CA LEU A 95 -13.32 -10.48 -0.38
C LEU A 95 -14.78 -10.20 -0.80
N SER A 96 -15.55 -11.23 -1.16
CA SER A 96 -16.96 -11.13 -1.61
C SER A 96 -17.87 -10.44 -0.61
N ASP A 97 -17.58 -10.58 0.69
CA ASP A 97 -18.39 -10.01 1.77
C ASP A 97 -18.08 -8.53 2.05
N TYR A 98 -17.09 -7.98 1.35
CA TYR A 98 -16.69 -6.58 1.51
C TYR A 98 -17.24 -5.71 0.39
N TYR A 99 -17.66 -4.52 0.78
CA TYR A 99 -17.91 -3.41 -0.14
C TYR A 99 -16.82 -2.36 0.03
N PHE A 100 -16.12 -2.02 -1.03
CA PHE A 100 -15.04 -1.04 -1.00
C PHE A 100 -15.45 0.26 -1.69
N ASP A 101 -15.43 1.38 -0.98
CA ASP A 101 -15.60 2.71 -1.57
C ASP A 101 -14.40 3.10 -2.44
N THR A 102 -13.22 2.67 -2.02
CA THR A 102 -11.96 3.07 -2.61
C THR A 102 -11.06 1.85 -2.81
N ILE A 103 -10.41 1.80 -3.96
CA ILE A 103 -9.35 0.85 -4.27
C ILE A 103 -8.04 1.60 -4.40
N VAL A 104 -7.02 1.12 -3.72
CA VAL A 104 -5.67 1.66 -3.74
C VAL A 104 -4.71 0.58 -4.22
N THR A 105 -3.89 0.91 -5.22
CA THR A 105 -2.98 -0.03 -5.86
C THR A 105 -1.61 0.61 -6.11
N THR A 106 -0.63 -0.20 -6.52
CA THR A 106 0.68 0.26 -6.98
C THR A 106 0.58 1.09 -8.27
N PRO A 107 1.56 1.95 -8.59
CA PRO A 107 1.53 2.72 -9.83
C PRO A 107 1.82 1.86 -11.06
N GLN A 108 1.27 2.26 -12.21
CA GLN A 108 1.65 1.69 -13.49
C GLN A 108 3.10 2.06 -13.87
N GLU A 109 3.53 3.28 -13.52
CA GLU A 109 4.89 3.76 -13.71
C GLU A 109 5.81 3.29 -12.58
N ASP A 110 5.99 1.98 -12.49
CA ASP A 110 6.87 1.34 -11.53
C ASP A 110 7.94 0.49 -12.25
N SER A 111 9.17 0.47 -11.71
CA SER A 111 10.25 -0.35 -12.27
C SER A 111 10.07 -1.83 -11.95
N HIS A 112 9.36 -2.16 -10.88
CA HIS A 112 9.08 -3.54 -10.50
C HIS A 112 7.95 -4.13 -11.36
N PHE A 113 8.23 -5.27 -12.00
CA PHE A 113 7.27 -5.91 -12.91
C PHE A 113 5.96 -6.30 -12.21
N GLU A 114 6.05 -6.89 -11.02
CA GLU A 114 4.88 -7.36 -10.27
C GLU A 114 4.01 -6.20 -9.76
N HIS A 115 4.61 -5.04 -9.46
CA HIS A 115 3.82 -3.83 -9.15
C HIS A 115 2.94 -3.41 -10.34
N ARG A 116 3.48 -3.45 -11.56
CA ARG A 116 2.69 -3.14 -12.76
C ARG A 116 1.57 -4.15 -13.00
N MET A 117 1.79 -5.44 -12.70
CA MET A 117 0.72 -6.44 -12.79
C MET A 117 -0.39 -6.16 -11.77
N VAL A 118 -0.03 -5.84 -10.52
CA VAL A 118 -1.01 -5.47 -9.49
C VAL A 118 -1.77 -4.20 -9.86
N ASN A 119 -1.13 -3.23 -10.51
CA ASN A 119 -1.80 -2.02 -10.98
C ASN A 119 -2.99 -2.33 -11.89
N HIS A 120 -2.87 -3.30 -12.79
CA HIS A 120 -3.94 -3.67 -13.72
C HIS A 120 -5.20 -4.19 -13.01
N LEU A 121 -5.09 -4.70 -11.79
CA LEU A 121 -6.24 -5.17 -11.00
C LEU A 121 -7.13 -4.01 -10.52
N GLY A 122 -6.53 -2.84 -10.24
CA GLY A 122 -7.24 -1.68 -9.72
C GLY A 122 -8.44 -1.25 -10.58
N PRO A 123 -8.25 -0.92 -11.87
CA PRO A 123 -9.34 -0.53 -12.75
C PRO A 123 -10.42 -1.61 -12.91
N ALA A 124 -10.01 -2.89 -13.00
CA ALA A 124 -10.93 -4.01 -13.14
C ALA A 124 -11.87 -4.14 -11.93
N LEU A 125 -11.32 -4.03 -10.72
CA LEU A 125 -12.07 -4.10 -9.47
C LEU A 125 -12.90 -2.83 -9.22
N CYS A 126 -12.38 -1.65 -9.55
CA CYS A 126 -13.07 -0.38 -9.36
C CYS A 126 -14.35 -0.28 -10.20
N ARG A 127 -14.38 -0.94 -11.35
CA ARG A 127 -15.52 -0.93 -12.29
C ARG A 127 -16.84 -1.38 -11.67
N ARG A 128 -16.83 -2.23 -10.62
CA ARG A 128 -18.06 -2.79 -10.05
C ARG A 128 -18.79 -1.77 -9.18
N ASP A 129 -18.21 -1.42 -8.06
CA ASP A 129 -18.91 -0.71 -6.99
C ASP A 129 -18.08 0.41 -6.35
N SER A 130 -16.78 0.47 -6.60
CA SER A 130 -15.90 1.45 -6.00
C SER A 130 -16.00 2.81 -6.68
N LYS A 131 -15.94 3.87 -5.87
CA LYS A 131 -16.09 5.26 -6.33
C LYS A 131 -14.76 5.92 -6.67
N THR A 132 -13.65 5.39 -6.13
CA THR A 132 -12.36 6.02 -6.24
C THR A 132 -11.27 5.00 -6.46
N LEU A 133 -10.44 5.22 -7.48
CA LEU A 133 -9.22 4.47 -7.75
C LEU A 133 -8.01 5.36 -7.49
N ILE A 134 -7.07 4.85 -6.70
CA ILE A 134 -5.88 5.58 -6.25
C ILE A 134 -4.64 4.71 -6.45
N GLU A 135 -3.54 5.34 -6.77
CA GLU A 135 -2.20 4.74 -6.70
C GLU A 135 -1.41 5.35 -5.54
N TYR A 136 -0.68 4.51 -4.80
CA TYR A 136 0.27 4.96 -3.78
C TYR A 136 1.70 4.84 -4.28
N ARG A 137 2.57 5.73 -3.82
CA ARG A 137 3.98 5.71 -4.20
C ARG A 137 4.75 4.59 -3.51
N THR A 138 5.51 3.80 -4.29
CA THR A 138 6.46 2.78 -3.81
C THR A 138 7.91 3.24 -3.99
N PRO A 139 8.90 2.61 -3.33
CA PRO A 139 10.32 2.95 -3.56
C PRO A 139 10.81 2.73 -4.98
N SER A 140 10.16 1.86 -5.75
CA SER A 140 10.47 1.53 -7.14
C SER A 140 9.70 2.36 -8.17
N THR A 141 8.81 3.24 -7.71
CA THR A 141 8.04 4.15 -8.57
C THR A 141 8.97 5.04 -9.39
N LEU A 142 8.75 5.09 -10.70
CA LEU A 142 9.56 5.86 -11.63
C LEU A 142 9.36 7.38 -11.49
N ASN A 143 10.38 8.15 -11.76
CA ASN A 143 10.39 9.61 -11.54
C ASN A 143 9.35 10.40 -12.35
N HIS A 144 8.81 9.84 -13.42
CA HIS A 144 7.77 10.49 -14.22
C HIS A 144 6.34 10.23 -13.71
N TRP A 145 6.16 9.38 -12.69
CA TRP A 145 4.90 9.29 -11.96
C TRP A 145 4.66 10.59 -11.19
N ILE A 146 3.51 11.20 -11.38
CA ILE A 146 3.19 12.51 -10.80
C ILE A 146 2.02 12.34 -9.83
N PRO A 147 2.24 12.53 -8.52
CA PRO A 147 1.15 12.54 -7.54
C PRO A 147 0.30 13.79 -7.70
N ASN A 148 -1.00 13.66 -7.44
CA ASN A 148 -1.95 14.77 -7.41
C ASN A 148 -2.65 14.93 -6.05
N HIS A 149 -2.37 14.03 -5.12
CA HIS A 149 -2.86 14.09 -3.74
C HIS A 149 -1.72 13.80 -2.75
N PHE A 150 -1.66 14.57 -1.67
CA PHE A 150 -0.68 14.43 -0.61
C PHE A 150 -1.40 14.34 0.72
N GLU A 151 -1.21 13.25 1.45
CA GLU A 151 -1.69 13.08 2.81
C GLU A 151 -0.61 13.54 3.79
N PRO A 152 -0.75 14.74 4.41
CA PRO A 152 0.24 15.26 5.33
C PRO A 152 0.21 14.48 6.65
N LEU A 153 1.38 14.11 7.14
CA LEU A 153 1.56 13.37 8.36
C LEU A 153 2.00 14.29 9.51
N GLU A 154 1.26 14.25 10.60
CA GLU A 154 1.72 14.83 11.86
C GLU A 154 2.95 14.04 12.36
N PRO A 155 3.83 14.66 13.19
CA PRO A 155 5.01 13.97 13.71
C PRO A 155 4.71 12.60 14.33
N TYR A 156 3.61 12.51 15.09
CA TYR A 156 3.17 11.25 15.68
C TYR A 156 2.88 10.17 14.62
N ASN A 157 2.11 10.51 13.58
CA ASN A 157 1.75 9.53 12.53
C ASN A 157 2.98 9.07 11.74
N TYR A 158 3.94 9.97 11.54
CA TYR A 158 5.20 9.64 10.89
C TYR A 158 6.09 8.71 11.74
N GLU A 159 6.16 8.94 13.06
CA GLU A 159 6.88 8.02 13.96
C GLU A 159 6.22 6.64 14.03
N VAL A 160 4.87 6.57 14.02
CA VAL A 160 4.14 5.30 13.92
C VAL A 160 4.48 4.58 12.62
N LYS A 161 4.53 5.29 11.49
CA LYS A 161 4.97 4.73 10.21
C LYS A 161 6.38 4.14 10.28
N LYS A 162 7.34 4.88 10.80
CA LYS A 162 8.71 4.36 10.96
C LYS A 162 8.76 3.13 11.86
N ALA A 163 7.99 3.14 12.95
CA ALA A 163 7.89 1.98 13.83
C ALA A 163 7.29 0.75 13.13
N ALA A 164 6.30 0.94 12.26
CA ALA A 164 5.73 -0.12 11.44
C ALA A 164 6.77 -0.68 10.45
N LEU A 165 7.48 0.19 9.73
CA LEU A 165 8.51 -0.23 8.76
C LEU A 165 9.68 -0.98 9.42
N ARG A 166 10.06 -0.65 10.66
CA ARG A 166 11.09 -1.40 11.39
C ARG A 166 10.69 -2.84 11.73
N LYS A 167 9.40 -3.21 11.65
CA LYS A 167 8.95 -4.59 11.89
C LYS A 167 9.20 -5.53 10.72
N PHE A 168 9.43 -4.99 9.52
CA PHE A 168 9.88 -5.77 8.37
C PHE A 168 11.37 -6.07 8.48
N THR A 169 11.72 -6.96 9.40
CA THR A 169 13.12 -7.28 9.73
C THR A 169 13.86 -7.92 8.56
N SER A 170 13.14 -8.69 7.72
CA SER A 170 13.66 -9.28 6.50
C SER A 170 14.13 -8.22 5.49
N GLN A 171 13.54 -7.03 5.51
CA GLN A 171 13.78 -5.95 4.56
C GLN A 171 14.79 -4.90 5.03
N GLN A 172 15.23 -4.95 6.29
CA GLN A 172 16.12 -3.91 6.87
C GLN A 172 17.48 -3.78 6.18
N LYS A 173 17.90 -4.78 5.40
CA LYS A 173 19.12 -4.72 4.58
C LYS A 173 18.92 -3.95 3.25
N ALA A 174 17.69 -3.76 2.82
CA ALA A 174 17.39 -3.04 1.59
C ALA A 174 17.67 -1.53 1.78
N PRO A 175 18.35 -0.87 0.83
CA PRO A 175 18.74 0.54 0.98
C PRO A 175 17.57 1.48 1.27
N TYR A 176 16.40 1.21 0.70
CA TYR A 176 15.21 2.05 0.87
C TYR A 176 14.57 1.93 2.27
N PHE A 177 14.91 0.90 3.06
CA PHE A 177 14.52 0.79 4.48
C PHE A 177 15.44 1.58 5.43
N ASN A 178 16.51 2.20 4.94
CA ASN A 178 17.32 3.11 5.75
C ASN A 178 16.49 4.36 6.12
N GLU A 179 16.55 4.80 7.38
CA GLU A 179 15.75 5.94 7.86
C GLU A 179 15.94 7.21 7.03
N LYS A 180 17.16 7.52 6.60
CA LYS A 180 17.42 8.70 5.75
C LYS A 180 16.74 8.57 4.38
N CYS A 181 16.65 7.36 3.84
CA CYS A 181 15.93 7.11 2.59
C CYS A 181 14.43 7.27 2.80
N ILE A 182 13.88 6.73 3.89
CA ILE A 182 12.47 6.89 4.27
C ILE A 182 12.14 8.38 4.45
N ASP A 183 12.96 9.13 5.20
CA ASP A 183 12.77 10.56 5.42
C ASP A 183 12.81 11.33 4.09
N SER A 184 13.77 11.05 3.22
CA SER A 184 13.90 11.70 1.91
C SER A 184 12.71 11.37 0.99
N PHE A 185 12.23 10.14 1.02
CA PHE A 185 11.12 9.68 0.21
C PHE A 185 9.80 10.38 0.57
N HIS A 186 9.56 10.62 1.86
CA HIS A 186 8.33 11.22 2.36
C HIS A 186 8.40 12.75 2.54
N HIS A 187 9.59 13.35 2.43
CA HIS A 187 9.72 14.79 2.53
C HIS A 187 9.11 15.50 1.31
N ASN A 188 8.28 16.52 1.57
CA ASN A 188 7.69 17.33 0.50
C ASN A 188 7.87 18.83 0.80
N PHE A 189 8.67 19.50 -0.03
CA PHE A 189 9.00 20.92 0.14
C PHE A 189 7.76 21.84 0.03
N LEU A 190 6.81 21.53 -0.85
CA LEU A 190 5.60 22.35 -1.00
C LEU A 190 4.69 22.25 0.21
N CYS A 191 4.59 21.07 0.81
CA CYS A 191 3.82 20.85 2.02
C CYS A 191 4.49 21.48 3.24
N SER A 192 5.83 21.59 3.26
CA SER A 192 6.59 22.27 4.32
C SER A 192 6.16 23.73 4.48
N LYS A 193 5.82 24.43 3.39
CA LYS A 193 5.28 25.79 3.43
C LYS A 193 3.91 25.88 4.11
N LYS A 194 3.20 24.76 4.25
CA LYS A 194 1.93 24.64 4.94
C LYS A 194 2.05 24.08 6.36
N GLY A 195 3.29 23.85 6.84
CA GLY A 195 3.58 23.34 8.17
C GLY A 195 3.75 21.80 8.26
N PHE A 196 3.69 21.10 7.12
CA PHE A 196 3.85 19.64 7.09
C PHE A 196 5.12 19.26 6.32
N ASN A 197 6.07 18.61 6.98
CA ASN A 197 7.32 18.21 6.36
C ASN A 197 7.24 16.83 5.69
N MET A 198 6.43 15.94 6.24
CA MET A 198 6.30 14.56 5.79
C MET A 198 4.90 14.31 5.23
N VAL A 199 4.85 13.61 4.10
CA VAL A 199 3.60 13.27 3.42
C VAL A 199 3.68 11.86 2.86
N GLU A 200 2.52 11.23 2.71
CA GLU A 200 2.33 10.10 1.80
C GLU A 200 1.73 10.63 0.49
N SER A 201 2.26 10.16 -0.62
CA SER A 201 1.95 10.69 -1.95
C SER A 201 1.09 9.72 -2.72
N TYR A 202 0.02 10.22 -3.31
CA TYR A 202 -0.97 9.46 -4.03
C TYR A 202 -1.28 10.08 -5.40
N ARG A 203 -1.74 9.25 -6.31
CA ARG A 203 -2.40 9.69 -7.54
C ARG A 203 -3.84 9.18 -7.55
N ILE A 204 -4.79 10.10 -7.50
CA ILE A 204 -6.19 9.79 -7.75
C ILE A 204 -6.32 9.60 -9.27
N VAL A 205 -6.63 8.38 -9.70
CA VAL A 205 -6.79 8.00 -11.10
C VAL A 205 -8.21 8.30 -11.55
N GLU A 206 -9.19 7.85 -10.76
CA GLU A 206 -10.61 8.11 -10.97
C GLU A 206 -11.29 8.40 -9.63
N SER A 207 -12.28 9.31 -9.65
CA SER A 207 -13.14 9.56 -8.50
C SER A 207 -14.49 10.05 -8.97
N TYR A 208 -15.56 9.40 -8.50
CA TYR A 208 -16.93 9.75 -8.78
C TYR A 208 -17.61 10.26 -7.51
N SER A 209 -18.13 11.50 -7.56
CA SER A 209 -19.04 12.01 -6.54
C SER A 209 -20.47 11.59 -6.89
N ILE A 210 -21.04 10.72 -6.09
CA ILE A 210 -22.44 10.30 -6.21
C ILE A 210 -23.24 10.98 -5.10
#